data_c41b5d13a6124ea60f2d0640135b6d17
#
_entry.id   c41b5d13a6124ea60f2d0640135b6d17
#
_cell.length_a   1.000
_cell.length_b   1.000
_cell.length_c   1.000
_cell.angle_alpha   90.00
_cell.angle_beta   90.00
_cell.angle_gamma   90.00
#
_symmetry.space_group_name_H-M   'P 1'
#
loop_
_entity.id
_entity.type
_entity.pdbx_description
1 polymer ?
#
loop_
_entity_poly.entity_id
_entity_poly.type
_entity_poly.pdbx_seq_one_letter_code
_entity_poly.pdbx_strand_id
1 'polypeptide(L)'
;MPPLGGGMEFNMIKYFRELTKILSVSGHEEKLAAYIAEKMEPYFDTVRTDSMGNLICHKKGEGKKLMFCAHMDEIGFMVTYIEDDGYIRFAPIGGINFTATAYNEVVFENGRLGVIVPEEEVKAADFKADKFVVDIGAKSKKEAERLVKIGDCFAVRSHVTSLAGGRISGGPLDDKIACAILMAAAEKSAEFTNDVTFVFTVQEEVGIRGSRTAAFAVAPDYGIAVDVTDTGDTKGSKPMAVKLGGGAAIKIKDQSAICDATLVEKMKETAKENKIPYQLEILTFGGTDTASMQLAGEGCRAGCISIPTRYIHSPVETADEKDIKAAIELTVALCKAEY
;
A
#
# COMPACT_ATOMS: atom_id res chain seq x y z
N MET A 1 22.80 19.01 2.72
CA MET A 1 21.64 18.77 3.58
C MET A 1 22.16 18.18 4.87
N PRO A 2 21.73 18.64 6.07
CA PRO A 2 22.14 17.99 7.31
C PRO A 2 21.60 16.57 7.35
N PRO A 3 22.30 15.62 8.01
CA PRO A 3 21.81 14.26 8.15
C PRO A 3 20.55 14.29 9.01
N LEU A 4 19.47 13.71 8.48
CA LEU A 4 18.25 13.42 9.23
C LEU A 4 18.61 12.50 10.41
N GLY A 5 18.05 12.77 11.58
CA GLY A 5 18.36 12.08 12.82
C GLY A 5 18.29 10.56 12.68
N GLY A 6 19.29 9.88 13.22
CA GLY A 6 19.39 8.43 13.14
C GLY A 6 18.30 7.76 13.98
N GLY A 7 17.51 6.88 13.33
CA GLY A 7 16.46 6.11 13.98
C GLY A 7 15.62 5.34 12.96
N MET A 8 14.56 4.70 13.40
CA MET A 8 13.59 3.94 12.57
C MET A 8 13.07 4.73 11.36
N GLU A 9 12.94 6.06 11.48
CA GLU A 9 12.51 6.95 10.38
C GLU A 9 13.44 6.88 9.17
N PHE A 10 14.75 6.88 9.38
CA PHE A 10 15.71 6.81 8.29
C PHE A 10 15.63 5.47 7.56
N ASN A 11 15.46 4.38 8.29
CA ASN A 11 15.32 3.04 7.70
C ASN A 11 14.01 2.91 6.92
N MET A 12 12.90 3.45 7.44
CA MET A 12 11.60 3.43 6.74
C MET A 12 11.68 4.13 5.37
N ILE A 13 12.21 5.36 5.29
CA ILE A 13 12.37 6.06 4.01
C ILE A 13 13.27 5.28 3.05
N LYS A 14 14.31 4.63 3.56
CA LYS A 14 15.16 3.74 2.77
C LYS A 14 14.36 2.56 2.25
N TYR A 15 13.62 1.84 3.12
CA TYR A 15 12.76 0.74 2.71
C TYR A 15 11.77 1.19 1.65
N PHE A 16 11.03 2.26 1.89
CA PHE A 16 10.06 2.77 0.92
C PHE A 16 10.70 3.03 -0.45
N ARG A 17 11.83 3.71 -0.51
CA ARG A 17 12.56 3.96 -1.76
C ARG A 17 13.07 2.69 -2.46
N GLU A 18 13.33 1.63 -1.73
CA GLU A 18 13.72 0.33 -2.30
C GLU A 18 12.49 -0.42 -2.80
N LEU A 19 11.40 -0.44 -2.05
CA LEU A 19 10.14 -1.08 -2.45
C LEU A 19 9.56 -0.46 -3.72
N THR A 20 9.62 0.87 -3.86
CA THR A 20 9.09 1.58 -5.06
C THR A 20 9.87 1.30 -6.34
N LYS A 21 11.06 0.69 -6.27
CA LYS A 21 11.81 0.26 -7.45
C LYS A 21 11.38 -1.11 -7.98
N ILE A 22 10.63 -1.85 -7.19
CA ILE A 22 10.16 -3.20 -7.53
C ILE A 22 8.71 -3.08 -7.95
N LEU A 23 8.44 -3.30 -9.24
CA LEU A 23 7.08 -3.35 -9.77
C LEU A 23 6.34 -4.54 -9.17
N SER A 24 5.11 -4.31 -8.68
CA SER A 24 4.28 -5.33 -8.02
C SER A 24 2.80 -5.09 -8.28
N VAL A 25 2.41 -5.07 -9.56
CA VAL A 25 0.99 -4.97 -9.93
C VAL A 25 0.23 -6.17 -9.35
N SER A 26 -1.03 -5.98 -8.93
CA SER A 26 -1.85 -7.06 -8.32
C SER A 26 -1.77 -8.37 -9.09
N GLY A 27 -1.39 -9.45 -8.41
CA GLY A 27 -1.15 -10.77 -8.96
C GLY A 27 0.30 -11.01 -9.45
N HIS A 28 1.19 -10.05 -9.27
CA HIS A 28 2.61 -10.09 -9.68
C HIS A 28 3.53 -9.55 -8.57
N GLU A 29 3.26 -9.92 -7.30
CA GLU A 29 3.94 -9.40 -6.13
C GLU A 29 5.18 -10.21 -5.71
N GLU A 30 5.51 -11.31 -6.38
CA GLU A 30 6.50 -12.30 -5.93
C GLU A 30 7.91 -11.69 -5.71
N LYS A 31 8.31 -10.76 -6.57
CA LYS A 31 9.62 -10.10 -6.46
C LYS A 31 9.69 -9.21 -5.22
N LEU A 32 8.59 -8.51 -4.95
CA LEU A 32 8.48 -7.64 -3.78
C LEU A 32 8.41 -8.48 -2.50
N ALA A 33 7.60 -9.55 -2.50
CA ALA A 33 7.51 -10.49 -1.40
C ALA A 33 8.88 -11.11 -1.05
N ALA A 34 9.66 -11.53 -2.05
CA ALA A 34 11.00 -12.08 -1.85
C ALA A 34 11.97 -11.04 -1.24
N TYR A 35 11.91 -9.79 -1.71
CA TYR A 35 12.72 -8.71 -1.16
C TYR A 35 12.36 -8.45 0.32
N ILE A 36 11.07 -8.34 0.64
CA ILE A 36 10.61 -8.11 2.02
C ILE A 36 10.98 -9.30 2.90
N ALA A 37 10.80 -10.54 2.43
CA ALA A 37 11.14 -11.75 3.17
C ALA A 37 12.59 -11.73 3.65
N GLU A 38 13.54 -11.43 2.75
CA GLU A 38 14.98 -11.32 3.09
C GLU A 38 15.23 -10.32 4.24
N LYS A 39 14.49 -9.21 4.24
CA LYS A 39 14.64 -8.17 5.28
C LYS A 39 13.94 -8.53 6.59
N MET A 40 12.91 -9.38 6.55
CA MET A 40 12.13 -9.76 7.74
C MET A 40 12.69 -10.96 8.48
N GLU A 41 13.42 -11.87 7.81
CA GLU A 41 14.02 -13.06 8.42
C GLU A 41 14.76 -12.80 9.74
N PRO A 42 15.54 -11.71 9.93
CA PRO A 42 16.26 -11.49 11.19
C PRO A 42 15.38 -11.15 12.40
N TYR A 43 14.11 -10.77 12.17
CA TYR A 43 13.23 -10.21 13.20
C TYR A 43 12.13 -11.17 13.65
N PHE A 44 11.83 -12.20 12.85
CA PHE A 44 10.70 -13.10 13.06
C PHE A 44 11.15 -14.55 13.24
N ASP A 45 10.37 -15.31 14.00
CA ASP A 45 10.67 -16.72 14.26
C ASP A 45 10.34 -17.60 13.04
N THR A 46 9.33 -17.18 12.23
CA THR A 46 9.01 -17.80 10.95
C THR A 46 8.65 -16.75 9.90
N VAL A 47 9.16 -16.97 8.69
CA VAL A 47 8.82 -16.18 7.50
C VAL A 47 8.42 -17.17 6.40
N ARG A 48 7.23 -17.06 5.87
CA ARG A 48 6.71 -17.97 4.84
C ARG A 48 5.74 -17.27 3.89
N THR A 49 5.60 -17.80 2.70
CA THR A 49 4.58 -17.39 1.73
C THR A 49 3.46 -18.42 1.69
N ASP A 50 2.21 -17.99 1.64
CA ASP A 50 1.06 -18.85 1.43
C ASP A 50 0.76 -19.11 -0.06
N SER A 51 -0.27 -19.91 -0.36
CA SER A 51 -0.64 -20.27 -1.75
C SER A 51 -1.20 -19.09 -2.55
N MET A 52 -1.65 -17.99 -1.90
CA MET A 52 -2.09 -16.79 -2.57
C MET A 52 -0.91 -15.85 -2.92
N GLY A 53 0.23 -16.03 -2.25
CA GLY A 53 1.40 -15.14 -2.37
C GLY A 53 1.58 -14.20 -1.18
N ASN A 54 0.69 -14.23 -0.17
CA ASN A 54 0.89 -13.43 1.05
C ASN A 54 2.18 -13.83 1.75
N LEU A 55 3.01 -12.85 2.13
CA LEU A 55 4.18 -13.07 2.96
C LEU A 55 3.77 -12.94 4.44
N ILE A 56 3.93 -14.00 5.20
CA ILE A 56 3.50 -14.12 6.60
C ILE A 56 4.75 -14.24 7.48
N CYS A 57 4.96 -13.24 8.33
CA CYS A 57 6.09 -13.12 9.25
C CYS A 57 5.57 -13.20 10.68
N HIS A 58 5.89 -14.27 11.41
CA HIS A 58 5.35 -14.52 12.75
C HIS A 58 6.45 -14.42 13.83
N LYS A 59 6.14 -13.67 14.87
CA LYS A 59 6.92 -13.51 16.10
C LYS A 59 6.11 -14.01 17.29
N LYS A 60 6.53 -15.11 17.89
CA LYS A 60 5.86 -15.70 19.05
C LYS A 60 5.96 -14.78 20.25
N GLY A 61 4.85 -14.60 20.96
CA GLY A 61 4.74 -13.91 22.25
C GLY A 61 3.75 -14.59 23.16
N GLU A 62 3.63 -14.08 24.39
CA GLU A 62 2.77 -14.67 25.43
C GLU A 62 1.38 -14.02 25.50
N GLY A 63 1.18 -12.87 24.83
CA GLY A 63 -0.06 -12.11 24.85
C GLY A 63 -1.07 -12.55 23.78
N LYS A 64 -1.88 -11.58 23.35
CA LYS A 64 -2.91 -11.79 22.32
C LYS A 64 -2.30 -12.04 20.96
N LYS A 65 -3.04 -12.76 20.11
CA LYS A 65 -2.68 -12.95 18.70
C LYS A 65 -3.07 -11.70 17.91
N LEU A 66 -2.07 -10.97 17.47
CA LEU A 66 -2.24 -9.77 16.66
C LEU A 66 -1.79 -10.04 15.22
N MET A 67 -2.59 -9.64 14.27
CA MET A 67 -2.20 -9.62 12.88
C MET A 67 -2.20 -8.17 12.38
N PHE A 68 -1.05 -7.71 11.90
CA PHE A 68 -0.96 -6.46 11.15
C PHE A 68 -0.78 -6.81 9.68
N CYS A 69 -1.46 -6.09 8.79
CA CYS A 69 -1.28 -6.28 7.36
C CYS A 69 -1.13 -4.96 6.62
N ALA A 70 -0.33 -5.01 5.55
CA ALA A 70 -0.15 -3.97 4.55
C ALA A 70 -0.07 -4.65 3.18
N HIS A 71 -0.64 -4.05 2.12
CA HIS A 71 -0.63 -4.73 0.84
C HIS A 71 0.61 -4.39 -0.01
N MET A 72 1.11 -5.41 -0.70
CA MET A 72 2.28 -5.31 -1.56
C MET A 72 1.93 -4.85 -2.97
N ASP A 73 0.70 -5.10 -3.38
CA ASP A 73 0.28 -4.80 -4.73
C ASP A 73 0.05 -3.31 -4.96
N GLU A 74 0.16 -2.92 -6.20
CA GLU A 74 -0.11 -1.58 -6.70
C GLU A 74 -1.03 -1.65 -7.91
N ILE A 75 -1.78 -0.59 -8.16
CA ILE A 75 -2.57 -0.43 -9.37
C ILE A 75 -1.67 -0.43 -10.60
N GLY A 76 -2.20 -0.95 -11.71
CA GLY A 76 -1.43 -1.01 -12.96
C GLY A 76 -2.27 -1.46 -14.14
N PHE A 77 -1.61 -2.12 -15.06
CA PHE A 77 -2.21 -2.50 -16.35
C PHE A 77 -1.68 -3.85 -16.83
N MET A 78 -2.47 -4.53 -17.65
CA MET A 78 -2.08 -5.76 -18.33
C MET A 78 -2.28 -5.63 -19.83
N VAL A 79 -1.29 -6.02 -20.61
CA VAL A 79 -1.36 -6.04 -22.09
C VAL A 79 -2.45 -6.99 -22.54
N THR A 80 -3.40 -6.50 -23.36
CA THR A 80 -4.50 -7.29 -23.91
C THR A 80 -4.37 -7.54 -25.40
N TYR A 81 -3.73 -6.61 -26.13
CA TYR A 81 -3.58 -6.70 -27.57
C TYR A 81 -2.40 -5.84 -28.05
N ILE A 82 -1.80 -6.22 -29.17
CA ILE A 82 -0.74 -5.46 -29.86
C ILE A 82 -1.25 -5.14 -31.27
N GLU A 83 -1.32 -3.86 -31.58
CA GLU A 83 -1.81 -3.36 -32.88
C GLU A 83 -0.79 -3.56 -34.00
N ASP A 84 -1.22 -3.53 -35.26
CA ASP A 84 -0.35 -3.81 -36.43
C ASP A 84 0.76 -2.76 -36.56
N ASP A 85 0.52 -1.54 -36.12
CA ASP A 85 1.49 -0.42 -36.09
C ASP A 85 2.38 -0.42 -34.84
N GLY A 86 2.19 -1.37 -33.91
CA GLY A 86 3.05 -1.57 -32.72
C GLY A 86 2.57 -0.93 -31.45
N TYR A 87 1.44 -0.23 -31.45
CA TYR A 87 0.83 0.27 -30.19
C TYR A 87 0.26 -0.87 -29.36
N ILE A 88 0.23 -0.66 -28.02
CA ILE A 88 -0.19 -1.67 -27.05
C ILE A 88 -1.55 -1.27 -26.46
N ARG A 89 -2.53 -2.17 -26.56
CA ARG A 89 -3.80 -2.09 -25.81
C ARG A 89 -3.69 -2.84 -24.51
N PHE A 90 -4.42 -2.39 -23.51
CA PHE A 90 -4.34 -2.92 -22.14
C PHE A 90 -5.68 -2.88 -21.42
N ALA A 91 -5.77 -3.64 -20.33
CA ALA A 91 -6.82 -3.53 -19.33
C ALA A 91 -6.25 -2.93 -18.03
N PRO A 92 -7.03 -2.14 -17.29
CA PRO A 92 -6.62 -1.66 -15.98
C PRO A 92 -6.66 -2.79 -14.95
N ILE A 93 -5.80 -2.69 -13.95
CA ILE A 93 -5.77 -3.49 -12.74
C ILE A 93 -5.89 -2.51 -11.57
N GLY A 94 -6.92 -2.68 -10.74
CA GLY A 94 -7.25 -1.73 -9.66
C GLY A 94 -7.97 -0.46 -10.13
N GLY A 95 -8.02 0.51 -9.26
CA GLY A 95 -8.77 1.76 -9.44
C GLY A 95 -7.99 2.85 -10.18
N ILE A 96 -7.96 2.82 -11.50
CA ILE A 96 -7.17 3.75 -12.32
C ILE A 96 -7.86 5.11 -12.52
N ASN A 97 -7.13 6.18 -12.19
CA ASN A 97 -7.49 7.54 -12.57
C ASN A 97 -6.83 7.90 -13.92
N PHE A 98 -7.55 7.73 -15.03
CA PHE A 98 -7.02 7.98 -16.36
C PHE A 98 -6.63 9.44 -16.62
N THR A 99 -7.20 10.41 -15.90
CA THR A 99 -6.76 11.82 -15.99
C THR A 99 -5.35 11.99 -15.38
N ALA A 100 -5.06 11.31 -14.28
CA ALA A 100 -3.74 11.34 -13.67
C ALA A 100 -2.72 10.47 -14.44
N THR A 101 -3.21 9.46 -15.16
CA THR A 101 -2.39 8.51 -15.93
C THR A 101 -1.93 9.05 -17.29
N ALA A 102 -2.71 9.96 -17.91
CA ALA A 102 -2.42 10.45 -19.25
C ALA A 102 -1.04 11.11 -19.35
N TYR A 103 -0.32 10.80 -20.45
CA TYR A 103 0.99 11.36 -20.80
C TYR A 103 2.13 11.07 -19.80
N ASN A 104 2.05 9.94 -19.10
CA ASN A 104 3.12 9.49 -18.21
C ASN A 104 3.99 8.41 -18.86
N GLU A 105 5.22 8.29 -18.36
CA GLU A 105 6.06 7.12 -18.63
C GLU A 105 5.47 5.89 -17.92
N VAL A 106 5.59 4.73 -18.54
CA VAL A 106 5.26 3.43 -17.95
C VAL A 106 6.45 2.51 -17.96
N VAL A 107 6.48 1.58 -17.01
CA VAL A 107 7.51 0.54 -16.93
C VAL A 107 6.84 -0.83 -16.88
N PHE A 108 7.31 -1.74 -17.72
CA PHE A 108 6.91 -3.15 -17.76
C PHE A 108 7.77 -3.96 -16.78
N GLU A 109 7.29 -5.13 -16.36
CA GLU A 109 8.01 -6.03 -15.45
C GLU A 109 9.40 -6.48 -15.97
N ASN A 110 9.58 -6.51 -17.28
CA ASN A 110 10.85 -6.81 -17.92
C ASN A 110 11.80 -5.59 -18.01
N GLY A 111 11.41 -4.45 -17.43
CA GLY A 111 12.17 -3.19 -17.44
C GLY A 111 12.00 -2.36 -18.72
N ARG A 112 11.17 -2.78 -19.69
CA ARG A 112 10.86 -1.98 -20.86
C ARG A 112 10.12 -0.71 -20.45
N LEU A 113 10.48 0.40 -21.08
CA LEU A 113 9.77 1.68 -20.90
C LEU A 113 8.84 1.93 -22.09
N GLY A 114 7.78 2.66 -21.83
CA GLY A 114 6.84 3.19 -22.81
C GLY A 114 6.22 4.48 -22.32
N VAL A 115 5.31 5.04 -23.09
CA VAL A 115 4.49 6.20 -22.71
C VAL A 115 3.01 5.85 -22.89
N ILE A 116 2.18 6.14 -21.91
CA ILE A 116 0.74 5.93 -21.96
C ILE A 116 0.04 7.22 -22.39
N VAL A 117 -0.70 7.16 -23.49
CA VAL A 117 -1.33 8.34 -24.08
C VAL A 117 -2.76 8.03 -24.51
N PRO A 118 -3.68 9.03 -24.41
CA PRO A 118 -4.99 8.91 -25.04
C PRO A 118 -4.88 8.97 -26.57
N GLU A 119 -5.83 8.37 -27.28
CA GLU A 119 -5.98 8.58 -28.73
C GLU A 119 -6.22 10.07 -29.03
N GLU A 120 -5.81 10.52 -30.22
CA GLU A 120 -6.03 11.91 -30.62
C GLU A 120 -7.51 12.30 -30.58
N GLU A 121 -7.78 13.57 -30.29
CA GLU A 121 -9.11 14.18 -30.22
C GLU A 121 -10.02 13.68 -29.07
N VAL A 122 -9.59 12.71 -28.23
CA VAL A 122 -10.34 12.28 -27.05
C VAL A 122 -10.24 13.32 -25.95
N LYS A 123 -11.39 13.82 -25.50
CA LYS A 123 -11.45 14.82 -24.41
C LYS A 123 -11.21 14.16 -23.05
N ALA A 124 -10.61 14.89 -22.11
CA ALA A 124 -10.33 14.37 -20.78
C ALA A 124 -11.56 13.83 -20.02
N ALA A 125 -12.75 14.37 -20.32
CA ALA A 125 -14.02 13.87 -19.76
C ALA A 125 -14.39 12.44 -20.22
N ASP A 126 -13.82 12.00 -21.34
CA ASP A 126 -14.10 10.70 -21.99
C ASP A 126 -12.95 9.70 -21.77
N PHE A 127 -11.98 10.02 -20.92
CA PHE A 127 -10.82 9.18 -20.65
C PHE A 127 -11.23 7.86 -19.97
N LYS A 128 -10.94 6.75 -20.63
CA LYS A 128 -11.15 5.37 -20.19
C LYS A 128 -10.21 4.43 -20.94
N ALA A 129 -10.03 3.21 -20.46
CA ALA A 129 -9.02 2.28 -20.95
C ALA A 129 -9.02 2.07 -22.48
N ASP A 130 -10.21 1.93 -23.10
CA ASP A 130 -10.37 1.70 -24.54
C ASP A 130 -10.02 2.93 -25.41
N LYS A 131 -9.70 4.05 -24.79
CA LYS A 131 -9.26 5.30 -25.43
C LYS A 131 -7.77 5.60 -25.24
N PHE A 132 -7.03 4.66 -24.71
CA PHE A 132 -5.61 4.80 -24.45
C PHE A 132 -4.80 3.71 -25.14
N VAL A 133 -3.56 4.05 -25.43
CA VAL A 133 -2.54 3.13 -25.94
C VAL A 133 -1.24 3.37 -25.18
N VAL A 134 -0.36 2.36 -25.20
CA VAL A 134 1.05 2.53 -24.82
C VAL A 134 1.91 2.48 -26.07
N ASP A 135 2.74 3.51 -26.23
CA ASP A 135 3.79 3.57 -27.24
C ASP A 135 5.11 3.14 -26.61
N ILE A 136 5.71 2.08 -27.13
CA ILE A 136 7.03 1.55 -26.74
C ILE A 136 8.10 1.84 -27.79
N GLY A 137 7.79 2.65 -28.80
CA GLY A 137 8.67 2.99 -29.92
C GLY A 137 8.78 1.92 -31.02
N ALA A 138 7.95 0.87 -30.98
CA ALA A 138 7.91 -0.17 -31.99
C ALA A 138 7.21 0.34 -33.28
N LYS A 139 7.69 -0.08 -34.46
CA LYS A 139 7.17 0.34 -35.77
C LYS A 139 6.22 -0.67 -36.38
N SER A 140 5.98 -1.78 -35.71
CA SER A 140 5.10 -2.84 -36.15
C SER A 140 4.79 -3.81 -35.05
N LYS A 141 3.68 -4.53 -35.18
CA LYS A 141 3.30 -5.64 -34.28
C LYS A 141 4.44 -6.63 -34.04
N LYS A 142 5.12 -7.07 -35.13
CA LYS A 142 6.23 -8.03 -35.03
C LYS A 142 7.40 -7.49 -34.22
N GLU A 143 7.65 -6.19 -34.24
CA GLU A 143 8.68 -5.56 -33.42
C GLU A 143 8.23 -5.48 -31.96
N ALA A 144 6.99 -5.03 -31.70
CA ALA A 144 6.42 -4.94 -30.36
C ALA A 144 6.35 -6.31 -29.66
N GLU A 145 5.93 -7.38 -30.36
CA GLU A 145 5.85 -8.74 -29.82
C GLU A 145 7.21 -9.34 -29.40
N ARG A 146 8.32 -8.77 -29.84
CA ARG A 146 9.67 -9.13 -29.36
C ARG A 146 10.01 -8.46 -28.04
N LEU A 147 9.32 -7.41 -27.65
CA LEU A 147 9.60 -6.54 -26.52
C LEU A 147 8.63 -6.77 -25.38
N VAL A 148 7.36 -6.99 -25.71
CA VAL A 148 6.27 -7.23 -24.75
C VAL A 148 5.31 -8.28 -25.31
N LYS A 149 4.52 -8.91 -24.42
CA LYS A 149 3.57 -9.97 -24.76
C LYS A 149 2.20 -9.68 -24.15
N ILE A 150 1.16 -10.30 -24.70
CA ILE A 150 -0.16 -10.35 -24.06
C ILE A 150 -0.01 -11.01 -22.69
N GLY A 151 -0.56 -10.36 -21.65
CA GLY A 151 -0.45 -10.76 -20.25
C GLY A 151 0.70 -10.10 -19.49
N ASP A 152 1.64 -9.42 -20.15
CA ASP A 152 2.68 -8.66 -19.44
C ASP A 152 2.03 -7.50 -18.66
N CYS A 153 2.47 -7.30 -17.43
CA CYS A 153 2.01 -6.20 -16.59
C CYS A 153 2.95 -5.00 -16.65
N PHE A 154 2.38 -3.82 -16.41
CA PHE A 154 3.11 -2.56 -16.33
C PHE A 154 2.37 -1.57 -15.44
N ALA A 155 3.08 -0.58 -14.90
CA ALA A 155 2.50 0.53 -14.17
C ALA A 155 3.10 1.87 -14.59
N VAL A 156 2.49 2.96 -14.14
CA VAL A 156 3.04 4.31 -14.31
C VAL A 156 4.37 4.40 -13.57
N ARG A 157 5.40 4.86 -14.26
CA ARG A 157 6.70 5.06 -13.67
C ARG A 157 6.66 6.25 -12.71
N SER A 158 6.99 6.01 -11.45
CA SER A 158 6.97 7.02 -10.42
C SER A 158 8.35 7.25 -9.81
N HIS A 159 8.54 8.42 -9.19
CA HIS A 159 9.77 8.81 -8.53
C HIS A 159 9.46 9.39 -7.16
N VAL A 160 10.16 8.92 -6.14
CA VAL A 160 10.04 9.47 -4.79
C VAL A 160 10.80 10.78 -4.66
N THR A 161 10.08 11.86 -4.40
CA THR A 161 10.61 13.23 -4.27
C THR A 161 10.33 13.78 -2.88
N SER A 162 11.33 14.42 -2.27
CA SER A 162 11.14 15.15 -1.02
C SER A 162 10.61 16.56 -1.31
N LEU A 163 9.52 16.92 -0.68
CA LEU A 163 8.91 18.25 -0.76
C LEU A 163 9.25 19.09 0.49
N ALA A 164 8.92 20.37 0.45
CA ALA A 164 9.08 21.25 1.61
C ALA A 164 8.20 20.79 2.80
N GLY A 165 8.68 21.03 4.02
CA GLY A 165 7.92 20.79 5.24
C GLY A 165 7.90 19.35 5.73
N GLY A 166 8.85 18.49 5.28
CA GLY A 166 8.93 17.08 5.69
C GLY A 166 7.87 16.21 5.00
N ARG A 167 7.56 16.53 3.75
CA ARG A 167 6.65 15.72 2.93
C ARG A 167 7.40 14.94 1.88
N ILE A 168 6.89 13.77 1.56
CA ILE A 168 7.35 12.94 0.46
C ILE A 168 6.24 12.82 -0.56
N SER A 169 6.59 12.81 -1.85
CA SER A 169 5.64 12.64 -2.94
C SER A 169 6.18 11.65 -3.96
N GLY A 170 5.28 10.95 -4.62
CA GLY A 170 5.60 9.90 -5.57
C GLY A 170 5.22 8.54 -5.01
N GLY A 171 5.19 7.54 -5.83
CA GLY A 171 4.63 6.30 -5.32
C GLY A 171 5.03 5.07 -6.10
N PRO A 172 4.28 4.00 -5.89
CA PRO A 172 3.04 3.96 -5.09
C PRO A 172 3.31 4.12 -3.58
N LEU A 173 2.77 5.19 -2.96
CA LEU A 173 2.64 5.23 -1.50
C LEU A 173 1.62 4.18 -1.07
N ASP A 174 0.52 4.09 -1.79
CA ASP A 174 -0.50 3.07 -1.70
C ASP A 174 0.00 1.74 -2.27
N ASP A 175 0.32 0.70 -1.47
CA ASP A 175 0.46 0.76 -0.01
C ASP A 175 1.90 0.39 0.41
N LYS A 176 2.88 0.61 -0.47
CA LYS A 176 4.30 0.33 -0.18
C LYS A 176 4.82 1.14 1.00
N ILE A 177 4.15 2.25 1.35
CA ILE A 177 4.51 3.02 2.54
C ILE A 177 4.17 2.25 3.81
N ALA A 178 3.01 1.58 3.88
CA ALA A 178 2.66 0.75 5.02
C ALA A 178 3.51 -0.52 5.09
N CYS A 179 3.85 -1.11 3.95
CA CYS A 179 4.88 -2.16 3.92
C CYS A 179 6.19 -1.69 4.56
N ALA A 180 6.67 -0.49 4.21
CA ALA A 180 7.88 0.08 4.81
C ALA A 180 7.71 0.41 6.30
N ILE A 181 6.51 0.81 6.74
CA ILE A 181 6.17 1.02 8.15
C ILE A 181 6.25 -0.30 8.93
N LEU A 182 5.66 -1.38 8.43
CA LEU A 182 5.76 -2.70 9.07
C LEU A 182 7.20 -3.20 9.12
N MET A 183 7.98 -3.00 8.04
CA MET A 183 9.40 -3.33 8.02
C MET A 183 10.20 -2.55 9.07
N ALA A 184 9.95 -1.25 9.23
CA ALA A 184 10.58 -0.44 10.25
C ALA A 184 10.15 -0.83 11.67
N ALA A 185 8.87 -1.16 11.87
CA ALA A 185 8.35 -1.66 13.15
C ALA A 185 8.98 -3.01 13.55
N ALA A 186 9.27 -3.88 12.56
CA ALA A 186 9.91 -5.17 12.78
C ALA A 186 11.28 -5.07 13.45
N GLU A 187 12.02 -3.96 13.24
CA GLU A 187 13.31 -3.70 13.91
C GLU A 187 13.17 -3.64 15.45
N LYS A 188 11.94 -3.49 15.95
CA LYS A 188 11.59 -3.52 17.37
C LYS A 188 10.94 -4.82 17.83
N SER A 189 10.94 -5.85 16.99
CA SER A 189 10.27 -7.13 17.29
C SER A 189 10.74 -7.82 18.57
N ALA A 190 11.98 -7.59 18.99
CA ALA A 190 12.51 -8.10 20.25
C ALA A 190 11.79 -7.51 21.49
N GLU A 191 11.07 -6.39 21.33
CA GLU A 191 10.29 -5.74 22.37
C GLU A 191 8.81 -6.19 22.41
N PHE A 192 8.36 -7.00 21.43
CA PHE A 192 6.98 -7.43 21.32
C PHE A 192 6.62 -8.41 22.44
N THR A 193 5.50 -8.19 23.11
CA THR A 193 4.99 -9.03 24.19
C THR A 193 3.82 -9.90 23.74
N ASN A 194 3.09 -9.44 22.73
CA ASN A 194 2.00 -10.20 22.10
C ASN A 194 2.53 -11.20 21.07
N ASP A 195 1.70 -12.18 20.70
CA ASP A 195 1.91 -13.07 19.59
C ASP A 195 1.60 -12.32 18.29
N VAL A 196 2.63 -11.87 17.57
CA VAL A 196 2.50 -10.88 16.49
C VAL A 196 2.77 -11.53 15.14
N THR A 197 1.87 -11.35 14.20
CA THR A 197 2.06 -11.71 12.81
C THR A 197 1.98 -10.46 11.93
N PHE A 198 3.04 -10.16 11.18
CA PHE A 198 2.99 -9.21 10.09
C PHE A 198 2.70 -9.95 8.80
N VAL A 199 1.71 -9.48 8.06
CA VAL A 199 1.34 -10.04 6.77
C VAL A 199 1.45 -8.96 5.70
N PHE A 200 2.29 -9.22 4.71
CA PHE A 200 2.35 -8.42 3.51
C PHE A 200 1.42 -9.09 2.50
N THR A 201 0.26 -8.47 2.29
CA THR A 201 -0.85 -9.05 1.54
C THR A 201 -0.72 -8.82 0.04
N VAL A 202 -1.45 -9.62 -0.74
CA VAL A 202 -1.53 -9.53 -2.20
C VAL A 202 -2.95 -9.21 -2.64
N GLN A 203 -3.08 -8.61 -3.83
CA GLN A 203 -4.36 -8.42 -4.51
C GLN A 203 -5.40 -7.65 -3.68
N GLU A 204 -4.97 -6.65 -2.92
CA GLU A 204 -5.87 -5.75 -2.22
C GLU A 204 -6.68 -4.92 -3.22
N GLU A 205 -6.02 -4.29 -4.18
CA GLU A 205 -6.52 -3.38 -5.20
C GLU A 205 -7.60 -3.96 -6.14
N VAL A 206 -7.70 -5.28 -6.16
CA VAL A 206 -8.65 -6.02 -6.98
C VAL A 206 -9.71 -6.77 -6.17
N GLY A 207 -9.90 -6.34 -4.91
CA GLY A 207 -11.00 -6.81 -4.06
C GLY A 207 -10.59 -7.44 -2.73
N ILE A 208 -9.54 -6.92 -2.09
CA ILE A 208 -9.16 -7.26 -0.70
C ILE A 208 -9.02 -8.78 -0.51
N ARG A 209 -8.23 -9.42 -1.40
CA ARG A 209 -8.25 -10.89 -1.51
C ARG A 209 -7.28 -11.59 -0.58
N GLY A 210 -6.05 -11.11 -0.50
CA GLY A 210 -4.96 -11.75 0.24
C GLY A 210 -5.21 -11.82 1.73
N SER A 211 -5.62 -10.72 2.34
CA SER A 211 -5.88 -10.65 3.78
C SER A 211 -6.96 -11.61 4.26
N ARG A 212 -7.92 -11.97 3.42
CA ARG A 212 -8.95 -12.94 3.76
C ARG A 212 -8.37 -14.33 4.02
N THR A 213 -7.48 -14.79 3.15
CA THR A 213 -6.84 -16.11 3.31
C THR A 213 -5.82 -16.10 4.44
N ALA A 214 -5.07 -15.02 4.57
CA ALA A 214 -4.07 -14.84 5.63
C ALA A 214 -4.74 -14.80 7.01
N ALA A 215 -5.80 -14.01 7.20
CA ALA A 215 -6.52 -13.92 8.48
C ALA A 215 -7.20 -15.25 8.86
N PHE A 216 -7.71 -16.00 7.88
CA PHE A 216 -8.22 -17.35 8.13
C PHE A 216 -7.12 -18.28 8.65
N ALA A 217 -5.92 -18.22 8.07
CA ALA A 217 -4.80 -19.08 8.46
C ALA A 217 -4.15 -18.66 9.78
N VAL A 218 -4.06 -17.37 10.08
CA VAL A 218 -3.48 -16.82 11.32
C VAL A 218 -4.45 -16.92 12.48
N ALA A 219 -5.76 -16.79 12.22
CA ALA A 219 -6.83 -16.75 13.21
C ALA A 219 -6.53 -15.80 14.37
N PRO A 220 -6.32 -14.47 14.10
CA PRO A 220 -5.93 -13.51 15.11
C PRO A 220 -7.10 -13.13 16.03
N ASP A 221 -6.80 -12.76 17.28
CA ASP A 221 -7.75 -12.10 18.19
C ASP A 221 -8.10 -10.68 17.67
N TYR A 222 -7.07 -9.99 17.14
CA TYR A 222 -7.20 -8.63 16.59
C TYR A 222 -6.45 -8.53 15.25
N GLY A 223 -7.14 -8.02 14.24
CA GLY A 223 -6.58 -7.71 12.92
C GLY A 223 -6.46 -6.20 12.71
N ILE A 224 -5.32 -5.71 12.31
CA ILE A 224 -5.05 -4.29 12.12
C ILE A 224 -4.46 -4.10 10.72
N ALA A 225 -5.23 -3.49 9.81
CA ALA A 225 -4.67 -3.02 8.55
C ALA A 225 -3.80 -1.78 8.79
N VAL A 226 -2.70 -1.67 8.08
CA VAL A 226 -1.92 -0.45 7.96
C VAL A 226 -1.99 -0.06 6.49
N ASP A 227 -2.54 1.12 6.18
CA ASP A 227 -2.95 1.47 4.82
C ASP A 227 -3.01 2.98 4.67
N VAL A 228 -3.12 3.52 3.48
CA VAL A 228 -3.30 4.95 3.26
C VAL A 228 -4.75 5.39 3.46
N THR A 229 -4.97 6.70 3.59
CA THR A 229 -6.31 7.31 3.58
C THR A 229 -6.28 8.72 3.00
N ASP A 230 -7.37 9.13 2.40
CA ASP A 230 -7.55 10.49 1.90
C ASP A 230 -7.51 11.55 3.01
N THR A 231 -7.36 12.81 2.60
CA THR A 231 -7.29 13.96 3.51
C THR A 231 -8.32 15.04 3.16
N GLY A 232 -8.85 15.71 4.19
CA GLY A 232 -9.75 16.84 4.04
C GLY A 232 -9.05 18.17 3.74
N ASP A 233 -7.71 18.20 3.71
CA ASP A 233 -6.92 19.41 3.47
C ASP A 233 -6.35 19.50 2.05
N THR A 234 -6.77 18.63 1.14
CA THR A 234 -6.53 18.78 -0.30
C THR A 234 -7.42 19.90 -0.84
N LYS A 235 -6.90 20.75 -1.71
CA LYS A 235 -7.66 21.87 -2.27
C LYS A 235 -8.91 21.37 -3.02
N GLY A 236 -10.08 21.78 -2.56
CA GLY A 236 -11.36 21.35 -3.15
C GLY A 236 -11.87 20.00 -2.68
N SER A 237 -11.22 19.36 -1.69
CA SER A 237 -11.70 18.12 -1.09
C SER A 237 -13.04 18.30 -0.36
N LYS A 238 -13.76 17.20 -0.18
CA LYS A 238 -14.90 17.16 0.74
C LYS A 238 -14.42 17.33 2.19
N PRO A 239 -15.25 17.88 3.09
CA PRO A 239 -14.91 17.97 4.50
C PRO A 239 -14.57 16.59 5.09
N MET A 240 -13.37 16.46 5.66
CA MET A 240 -12.90 15.28 6.35
C MET A 240 -11.98 15.73 7.49
N ALA A 241 -12.00 15.02 8.62
CA ALA A 241 -11.24 15.41 9.80
C ALA A 241 -9.72 15.16 9.65
N VAL A 242 -9.34 14.23 8.78
CA VAL A 242 -7.94 13.86 8.54
C VAL A 242 -7.20 14.91 7.69
N LYS A 243 -5.97 15.23 8.08
CA LYS A 243 -5.09 16.18 7.36
C LYS A 243 -3.64 15.72 7.47
N LEU A 244 -2.80 16.15 6.53
CA LEU A 244 -1.36 15.90 6.59
C LEU A 244 -0.71 16.57 7.81
N GLY A 245 0.21 15.87 8.45
CA GLY A 245 0.95 16.34 9.62
C GLY A 245 0.16 16.31 10.92
N GLY A 246 -0.99 15.68 10.96
CA GLY A 246 -1.82 15.54 12.16
C GLY A 246 -1.59 14.27 12.97
N GLY A 247 -0.68 13.41 12.54
CA GLY A 247 -0.41 12.09 13.11
C GLY A 247 -1.14 10.96 12.37
N ALA A 248 -0.90 9.73 12.80
CA ALA A 248 -1.57 8.54 12.25
C ALA A 248 -3.09 8.65 12.35
N ALA A 249 -3.83 8.22 11.35
CA ALA A 249 -5.29 8.21 11.41
C ALA A 249 -5.77 6.84 11.95
N ILE A 250 -6.55 6.87 13.04
CA ILE A 250 -7.23 5.68 13.57
C ILE A 250 -8.60 5.62 12.90
N LYS A 251 -8.79 4.62 12.05
CA LYS A 251 -10.02 4.43 11.28
C LYS A 251 -11.17 3.96 12.17
N ILE A 252 -12.29 4.67 12.10
CA ILE A 252 -13.56 4.27 12.72
C ILE A 252 -14.39 3.50 11.69
N LYS A 253 -14.41 3.99 10.45
CA LYS A 253 -15.14 3.34 9.36
C LYS A 253 -14.62 3.79 7.98
N ASP A 254 -14.76 2.89 6.98
CA ASP A 254 -14.77 3.23 5.56
C ASP A 254 -16.05 2.70 4.88
N GLN A 255 -16.07 2.58 3.54
CA GLN A 255 -17.24 2.04 2.84
C GLN A 255 -17.40 0.53 3.07
N SER A 256 -16.31 -0.19 3.25
CA SER A 256 -16.26 -1.66 3.31
C SER A 256 -16.30 -2.20 4.74
N ALA A 257 -15.89 -1.42 5.75
CA ALA A 257 -15.77 -1.86 7.14
C ALA A 257 -16.24 -0.81 8.14
N ILE A 258 -16.80 -1.28 9.25
CA ILE A 258 -16.93 -0.54 10.51
C ILE A 258 -15.97 -1.21 11.48
N CYS A 259 -14.96 -0.47 11.93
CA CYS A 259 -13.93 -1.00 12.82
C CYS A 259 -14.52 -1.39 14.20
N ASP A 260 -13.93 -2.40 14.83
CA ASP A 260 -14.33 -2.82 16.18
C ASP A 260 -14.12 -1.67 17.18
N ALA A 261 -15.17 -1.28 17.89
CA ALA A 261 -15.13 -0.12 18.78
C ALA A 261 -14.15 -0.33 19.95
N THR A 262 -14.00 -1.55 20.45
CA THR A 262 -13.05 -1.86 21.52
C THR A 262 -11.62 -1.69 21.04
N LEU A 263 -11.31 -2.17 19.83
CA LEU A 263 -9.99 -2.00 19.23
C LEU A 263 -9.69 -0.53 18.93
N VAL A 264 -10.66 0.23 18.41
CA VAL A 264 -10.51 1.68 18.18
C VAL A 264 -10.18 2.42 19.49
N GLU A 265 -10.90 2.13 20.58
CA GLU A 265 -10.57 2.73 21.89
C GLU A 265 -9.18 2.30 22.37
N LYS A 266 -8.81 1.04 22.21
CA LYS A 266 -7.47 0.55 22.55
C LYS A 266 -6.37 1.27 21.78
N MET A 267 -6.53 1.48 20.48
CA MET A 267 -5.59 2.27 19.66
C MET A 267 -5.46 3.71 20.19
N LYS A 268 -6.58 4.35 20.53
CA LYS A 268 -6.60 5.71 21.09
C LYS A 268 -5.92 5.81 22.44
N GLU A 269 -6.18 4.86 23.33
CA GLU A 269 -5.54 4.77 24.66
C GLU A 269 -4.04 4.57 24.51
N THR A 270 -3.62 3.60 23.70
CA THR A 270 -2.22 3.32 23.41
C THR A 270 -1.50 4.54 22.81
N ALA A 271 -2.13 5.26 21.89
CA ALA A 271 -1.56 6.47 21.32
C ALA A 271 -1.38 7.58 22.39
N LYS A 272 -2.39 7.79 23.26
CA LYS A 272 -2.32 8.78 24.35
C LYS A 272 -1.24 8.45 25.37
N GLU A 273 -1.17 7.21 25.84
CA GLU A 273 -0.19 6.76 26.84
C GLU A 273 1.24 6.93 26.31
N ASN A 274 1.47 6.68 25.04
CA ASN A 274 2.77 6.82 24.40
C ASN A 274 3.03 8.20 23.78
N LYS A 275 2.09 9.16 23.94
CA LYS A 275 2.16 10.53 23.40
C LYS A 275 2.34 10.58 21.89
N ILE A 276 1.75 9.62 21.19
CA ILE A 276 1.77 9.51 19.73
C ILE A 276 0.67 10.39 19.15
N PRO A 277 0.97 11.32 18.23
CA PRO A 277 -0.06 12.12 17.58
C PRO A 277 -0.97 11.23 16.74
N TYR A 278 -2.29 11.44 16.87
CA TYR A 278 -3.26 10.69 16.08
C TYR A 278 -4.48 11.53 15.70
N GLN A 279 -5.19 11.08 14.69
CA GLN A 279 -6.44 11.65 14.21
C GLN A 279 -7.52 10.55 14.17
N LEU A 280 -8.79 10.94 14.07
CA LEU A 280 -9.88 9.98 13.88
C LEU A 280 -10.35 10.05 12.43
N GLU A 281 -10.55 8.89 11.82
CA GLU A 281 -10.90 8.77 10.42
C GLU A 281 -12.30 8.19 10.21
N ILE A 282 -13.09 8.86 9.40
CA ILE A 282 -14.30 8.34 8.75
C ILE A 282 -14.17 8.62 7.27
N LEU A 283 -13.99 7.57 6.49
CA LEU A 283 -13.94 7.62 5.04
C LEU A 283 -15.28 7.11 4.48
N THR A 284 -15.84 7.80 3.49
CA THR A 284 -17.17 7.47 2.94
C THR A 284 -17.12 6.64 1.67
N PHE A 285 -15.92 6.28 1.23
CA PHE A 285 -15.65 5.46 0.04
C PHE A 285 -14.38 4.63 0.28
N GLY A 286 -14.03 3.76 -0.69
CA GLY A 286 -12.86 2.90 -0.57
C GLY A 286 -13.01 1.81 0.49
N GLY A 287 -11.96 1.05 0.65
CA GLY A 287 -11.88 -0.06 1.62
C GLY A 287 -10.42 -0.33 1.95
N THR A 288 -10.17 -1.24 2.86
CA THR A 288 -8.86 -1.73 3.25
C THR A 288 -8.95 -3.22 3.60
N ASP A 289 -7.85 -3.86 3.83
CA ASP A 289 -7.76 -5.23 4.31
C ASP A 289 -8.58 -5.51 5.60
N THR A 290 -8.96 -4.46 6.35
CA THR A 290 -9.86 -4.55 7.51
C THR A 290 -11.14 -5.31 7.20
N ALA A 291 -11.77 -5.05 6.05
CA ALA A 291 -13.05 -5.62 5.70
C ALA A 291 -13.00 -7.15 5.56
N SER A 292 -11.96 -7.68 4.95
CA SER A 292 -11.83 -9.13 4.77
C SER A 292 -11.36 -9.84 6.04
N MET A 293 -10.51 -9.18 6.86
CA MET A 293 -10.13 -9.72 8.17
C MET A 293 -11.33 -9.91 9.10
N GLN A 294 -12.27 -8.94 9.13
CA GLN A 294 -13.48 -9.06 9.94
C GLN A 294 -14.30 -10.30 9.64
N LEU A 295 -14.23 -10.81 8.41
CA LEU A 295 -15.03 -11.93 7.93
C LEU A 295 -14.26 -13.27 7.94
N ALA A 296 -13.05 -13.32 8.47
CA ALA A 296 -12.24 -14.53 8.52
C ALA A 296 -12.68 -15.44 9.67
N GLY A 297 -12.83 -16.74 9.39
CA GLY A 297 -13.24 -17.75 10.39
C GLY A 297 -14.60 -17.44 11.02
N GLU A 298 -14.63 -17.33 12.35
CA GLU A 298 -15.81 -16.93 13.13
C GLU A 298 -15.92 -15.40 13.30
N GLY A 299 -15.07 -14.65 12.60
CA GLY A 299 -14.93 -13.21 12.71
C GLY A 299 -13.69 -12.80 13.50
N CYS A 300 -13.14 -11.62 13.18
CA CYS A 300 -11.99 -11.02 13.85
C CYS A 300 -12.33 -9.59 14.24
N ARG A 301 -11.89 -9.15 15.41
CA ARG A 301 -11.95 -7.73 15.78
C ARG A 301 -10.94 -6.98 14.95
N ALA A 302 -11.41 -6.21 13.98
CA ALA A 302 -10.51 -5.56 13.04
C ALA A 302 -10.61 -4.04 13.06
N GLY A 303 -9.50 -3.39 12.76
CA GLY A 303 -9.34 -1.95 12.66
C GLY A 303 -8.23 -1.58 11.69
N CYS A 304 -7.95 -0.27 11.57
CA CYS A 304 -6.93 0.21 10.66
C CYS A 304 -6.17 1.40 11.26
N ILE A 305 -4.85 1.41 11.05
CA ILE A 305 -3.97 2.57 11.21
C ILE A 305 -3.75 3.12 9.81
N SER A 306 -4.28 4.31 9.53
CA SER A 306 -4.17 4.88 8.19
C SER A 306 -3.12 5.99 8.14
N ILE A 307 -2.43 6.07 7.01
CA ILE A 307 -1.45 7.10 6.70
C ILE A 307 -2.13 8.17 5.86
N PRO A 308 -2.33 9.40 6.40
CA PRO A 308 -2.88 10.49 5.62
C PRO A 308 -2.10 10.73 4.34
N THR A 309 -2.75 10.58 3.19
CA THR A 309 -2.12 10.67 1.86
C THR A 309 -3.02 11.46 0.92
N ARG A 310 -2.43 12.40 0.18
CA ARG A 310 -3.13 13.14 -0.88
C ARG A 310 -2.89 12.47 -2.22
N TYR A 311 -3.85 12.65 -3.13
CA TYR A 311 -3.73 12.24 -4.53
C TYR A 311 -3.56 10.72 -4.70
N ILE A 312 -4.17 9.92 -3.84
CA ILE A 312 -4.16 8.46 -3.91
C ILE A 312 -4.55 7.98 -5.32
N HIS A 313 -3.94 6.89 -5.80
CA HIS A 313 -4.07 6.39 -7.16
C HIS A 313 -3.57 7.39 -8.23
N SER A 314 -2.53 8.15 -7.90
CA SER A 314 -1.83 9.01 -8.87
C SER A 314 -0.31 8.86 -8.76
N PRO A 315 0.45 9.26 -9.78
CA PRO A 315 1.92 9.18 -9.73
C PRO A 315 2.58 10.13 -8.71
N VAL A 316 1.80 10.97 -8.04
CA VAL A 316 2.25 12.05 -7.13
C VAL A 316 1.59 11.98 -5.76
N GLU A 317 1.22 10.80 -5.31
CA GLU A 317 0.74 10.58 -3.95
C GLU A 317 1.66 11.27 -2.94
N THR A 318 1.08 11.90 -1.93
CA THR A 318 1.87 12.76 -1.04
C THR A 318 1.50 12.54 0.41
N ALA A 319 2.47 12.20 1.25
CA ALA A 319 2.33 11.98 2.69
C ALA A 319 3.30 12.88 3.49
N ASP A 320 3.04 13.02 4.79
CA ASP A 320 3.90 13.77 5.73
C ASP A 320 4.70 12.79 6.59
N GLU A 321 6.01 13.01 6.72
CA GLU A 321 6.92 12.15 7.49
C GLU A 321 6.48 12.02 8.96
N LYS A 322 5.79 13.01 9.53
CA LYS A 322 5.28 12.96 10.91
C LYS A 322 4.16 11.94 11.07
N ASP A 323 3.29 11.82 10.06
CA ASP A 323 2.18 10.87 10.08
C ASP A 323 2.71 9.44 9.95
N ILE A 324 3.69 9.24 9.07
CA ILE A 324 4.38 7.96 8.88
C ILE A 324 5.08 7.54 10.18
N LYS A 325 5.81 8.46 10.82
CA LYS A 325 6.45 8.21 12.11
C LYS A 325 5.44 7.80 13.18
N ALA A 326 4.34 8.53 13.28
CA ALA A 326 3.27 8.22 14.23
C ALA A 326 2.67 6.82 13.98
N ALA A 327 2.51 6.41 12.71
CA ALA A 327 2.04 5.08 12.35
C ALA A 327 3.02 3.97 12.79
N ILE A 328 4.33 4.17 12.61
CA ILE A 328 5.35 3.23 13.09
C ILE A 328 5.30 3.11 14.61
N GLU A 329 5.30 4.25 15.31
CA GLU A 329 5.28 4.28 16.77
C GLU A 329 4.01 3.62 17.34
N LEU A 330 2.85 3.86 16.73
CA LEU A 330 1.59 3.25 17.14
C LEU A 330 1.59 1.74 16.89
N THR A 331 2.07 1.27 15.75
CA THR A 331 2.22 -0.15 15.44
C THR A 331 3.09 -0.86 16.49
N VAL A 332 4.27 -0.31 16.79
CA VAL A 332 5.18 -0.87 17.81
C VAL A 332 4.54 -0.86 19.20
N ALA A 333 3.85 0.24 19.57
CA ALA A 333 3.19 0.35 20.86
C ALA A 333 2.06 -0.68 21.04
N LEU A 334 1.27 -0.91 19.99
CA LEU A 334 0.21 -1.93 19.98
C LEU A 334 0.76 -3.35 20.10
N CYS A 335 1.92 -3.65 19.47
CA CYS A 335 2.58 -4.96 19.63
C CYS A 335 2.99 -5.26 21.09
N LYS A 336 3.07 -4.24 21.94
CA LYS A 336 3.45 -4.34 23.37
C LYS A 336 2.30 -4.11 24.33
N ALA A 337 1.15 -3.62 23.85
CA ALA A 337 0.02 -3.26 24.70
C ALA A 337 -0.65 -4.50 25.32
N GLU A 338 -1.22 -4.35 26.50
CA GLU A 338 -2.15 -5.33 27.09
C GLU A 338 -3.54 -5.15 26.47
N TYR A 339 -4.23 -6.26 26.17
CA TYR A 339 -5.54 -6.30 25.49
C TYR A 339 -6.62 -6.92 26.38
#